data_33a70a3563d88c3dfd508be18f1e8bd9
#
_entry.id   33a70a3563d88c3dfd508be18f1e8bd9
#
_cell.length_a   1.000
_cell.length_b   1.000
_cell.length_c   1.000
_cell.angle_alpha   90.00
_cell.angle_beta   90.00
_cell.angle_gamma   90.00
#
_symmetry.space_group_name_H-M   'P 1'
#
loop_
_entity.id
_entity.type
_entity.pdbx_description
1 polymer ?
#
loop_
_entity_poly.entity_id
_entity_poly.type
_entity_poly.pdbx_seq_one_letter_code
_entity_poly.pdbx_strand_id
1 'polypeptide(L)'
;VSMSIPTGPVDLTLLPSTTSVGDDGHLAIGGCDLVELAESLGTPLFVYDEAHLRAACREAVAAWGDGVAYATKAFLCMAMARLAHEEGMCLDVSTGGELHVALAAGVPGDRLVLHGNNKSTEELAAARSAGVGRIIVDSFDEIDRIERLVADPPALEGGPEDLGSAVRWRPKVLARITPGVEVHTHEFVRTGQEDSKFGFGLASGAADRAVARLAALDAAGVVEFVGIHAHLGSQVFALEPFAKAIDVLADFFAPLGLPELVVGGGLGVAYVNGEQAPTMAEWAESVRSACAKAGIDASVRVTAEPGRSIVAAAGVTLYRVGTIKDVPGHRTYVSVDGGMSDNPRPVLYGSGYEVFLPREAAAPRTTAIRLVGKHCETGDVVVAEAYVPDDLAVGDVACTPVTGAYGHSMASNYNKVPRPAVVFVHDGERRTVVRRETFDDLVRLDA
;
A
#
# COMPACT_ATOMS: atom_id res chain seq x y z
N VAL A 1 24.86 11.52 -3.08
CA VAL A 1 25.39 10.31 -3.71
C VAL A 1 25.41 10.61 -5.20
N SER A 2 26.60 10.65 -5.83
CA SER A 2 26.73 10.79 -7.30
C SER A 2 26.17 9.49 -7.90
N MET A 3 25.00 9.54 -8.49
CA MET A 3 24.45 8.41 -9.25
C MET A 3 25.37 8.15 -10.44
N SER A 4 25.84 6.92 -10.59
CA SER A 4 26.56 6.49 -11.80
C SER A 4 25.56 6.51 -12.96
N ILE A 5 25.96 7.12 -14.09
CA ILE A 5 25.16 7.17 -15.31
C ILE A 5 24.89 5.73 -15.76
N PRO A 6 23.64 5.28 -15.82
CA PRO A 6 23.32 3.96 -16.34
C PRO A 6 23.47 3.99 -17.86
N THR A 7 24.62 3.53 -18.36
CA THR A 7 24.93 3.48 -19.80
C THR A 7 24.52 2.16 -20.47
N GLY A 8 23.92 1.26 -19.71
CA GLY A 8 23.53 -0.09 -20.15
C GLY A 8 22.03 -0.25 -20.38
N PRO A 9 21.60 -1.48 -20.70
CA PRO A 9 20.18 -1.84 -20.83
C PRO A 9 19.38 -1.54 -19.56
N VAL A 10 18.06 -1.56 -19.68
CA VAL A 10 17.13 -1.40 -18.54
C VAL A 10 17.45 -2.46 -17.48
N ASP A 11 17.54 -2.04 -16.23
CA ASP A 11 17.65 -2.97 -15.11
C ASP A 11 16.31 -3.64 -14.86
N LEU A 12 16.21 -4.93 -15.16
CA LEU A 12 14.98 -5.71 -15.01
C LEU A 12 14.62 -5.98 -13.56
N THR A 13 15.52 -5.74 -12.61
CA THR A 13 15.26 -5.97 -11.16
C THR A 13 14.18 -5.05 -10.59
N LEU A 14 13.96 -3.88 -11.22
CA LEU A 14 12.89 -2.94 -10.85
C LEU A 14 11.57 -3.21 -11.57
N LEU A 15 11.52 -4.21 -12.43
CA LEU A 15 10.35 -4.53 -13.25
C LEU A 15 9.59 -5.73 -12.70
N PRO A 16 8.30 -5.88 -13.05
CA PRO A 16 7.51 -7.05 -12.68
C PRO A 16 8.17 -8.37 -13.11
N SER A 17 7.90 -9.44 -12.38
CA SER A 17 8.61 -10.73 -12.50
C SER A 17 8.42 -11.43 -13.85
N THR A 18 7.35 -11.11 -14.58
CA THR A 18 7.08 -11.68 -15.92
C THR A 18 7.60 -10.81 -17.05
N THR A 19 8.39 -9.77 -16.73
CA THR A 19 8.98 -8.91 -17.76
C THR A 19 9.89 -9.68 -18.69
N SER A 20 9.73 -9.47 -19.97
CA SER A 20 10.56 -10.04 -21.03
C SER A 20 10.86 -9.00 -22.09
N VAL A 21 11.93 -9.24 -22.87
CA VAL A 21 12.28 -8.45 -24.05
C VAL A 21 11.98 -9.28 -25.28
N GLY A 22 11.13 -8.78 -26.16
CA GLY A 22 10.79 -9.40 -27.43
C GLY A 22 11.95 -9.39 -28.43
N ASP A 23 11.81 -10.14 -29.52
CA ASP A 23 12.80 -10.19 -30.62
C ASP A 23 12.95 -8.82 -31.33
N ASP A 24 11.94 -7.98 -31.25
CA ASP A 24 11.91 -6.59 -31.72
C ASP A 24 12.54 -5.58 -30.76
N GLY A 25 12.98 -6.04 -29.58
CA GLY A 25 13.56 -5.20 -28.53
C GLY A 25 12.54 -4.54 -27.61
N HIS A 26 11.24 -4.76 -27.81
CA HIS A 26 10.19 -4.21 -26.96
C HIS A 26 10.10 -4.93 -25.62
N LEU A 27 9.74 -4.18 -24.58
CA LEU A 27 9.40 -4.74 -23.27
C LEU A 27 7.95 -5.23 -23.24
N ALA A 28 7.77 -6.45 -22.76
CA ALA A 28 6.48 -7.02 -22.46
C ALA A 28 6.37 -7.38 -20.97
N ILE A 29 5.19 -7.26 -20.40
CA ILE A 29 4.83 -7.70 -19.03
C ILE A 29 3.60 -8.60 -19.15
N GLY A 30 3.63 -9.75 -18.48
CA GLY A 30 2.54 -10.73 -18.56
C GLY A 30 2.26 -11.19 -20.00
N GLY A 31 3.25 -11.16 -20.88
CA GLY A 31 3.12 -11.47 -22.30
C GLY A 31 2.47 -10.37 -23.16
N CYS A 32 2.20 -9.19 -22.58
CA CYS A 32 1.64 -8.04 -23.28
C CYS A 32 2.73 -6.99 -23.58
N ASP A 33 2.89 -6.61 -24.83
CA ASP A 33 3.79 -5.52 -25.26
C ASP A 33 3.34 -4.20 -24.68
N LEU A 34 4.26 -3.45 -24.05
CA LEU A 34 3.94 -2.19 -23.38
C LEU A 34 3.64 -1.05 -24.34
N VAL A 35 4.24 -1.07 -25.54
CA VAL A 35 3.95 -0.06 -26.58
C VAL A 35 2.56 -0.28 -27.14
N GLU A 36 2.20 -1.53 -27.48
CA GLU A 36 0.86 -1.88 -27.97
C GLU A 36 -0.23 -1.59 -26.92
N LEU A 37 0.06 -1.84 -25.62
CA LEU A 37 -0.87 -1.47 -24.54
C LEU A 37 -1.12 0.03 -24.51
N ALA A 38 -0.05 0.85 -24.59
CA ALA A 38 -0.17 2.31 -24.60
C ALA A 38 -0.92 2.84 -25.83
N GLU A 39 -0.72 2.23 -27.00
CA GLU A 39 -1.43 2.60 -28.23
C GLU A 39 -2.91 2.26 -28.18
N SER A 40 -3.25 1.09 -27.70
CA SER A 40 -4.63 0.59 -27.73
C SER A 40 -5.50 1.09 -26.58
N LEU A 41 -4.92 1.38 -25.41
CA LEU A 41 -5.65 1.82 -24.21
C LEU A 41 -5.42 3.30 -23.87
N GLY A 42 -4.48 3.95 -24.56
CA GLY A 42 -4.04 5.31 -24.29
C GLY A 42 -3.21 5.42 -23.00
N THR A 43 -2.62 6.59 -22.82
CA THR A 43 -1.79 6.97 -21.66
C THR A 43 -2.39 8.18 -20.94
N PRO A 44 -2.03 8.50 -19.68
CA PRO A 44 -1.27 7.65 -18.77
C PRO A 44 -1.98 6.32 -18.50
N LEU A 45 -1.24 5.25 -18.26
CA LEU A 45 -1.82 3.93 -18.03
C LEU A 45 -1.05 3.19 -16.93
N PHE A 46 -1.74 2.74 -15.89
CA PHE A 46 -1.15 1.80 -14.92
C PHE A 46 -1.28 0.37 -15.44
N VAL A 47 -0.16 -0.33 -15.51
CA VAL A 47 -0.10 -1.73 -15.90
C VAL A 47 0.40 -2.56 -14.71
N TYR A 48 -0.38 -3.53 -14.27
CA TYR A 48 0.01 -4.45 -13.21
C TYR A 48 0.14 -5.87 -13.75
N ASP A 49 1.24 -6.51 -13.39
CA ASP A 49 1.47 -7.94 -13.59
C ASP A 49 0.65 -8.75 -12.58
N GLU A 50 -0.41 -9.40 -13.03
CA GLU A 50 -1.26 -10.21 -12.15
C GLU A 50 -0.52 -11.41 -11.56
N ALA A 51 0.39 -12.03 -12.31
CA ALA A 51 1.19 -13.15 -11.81
C ALA A 51 2.12 -12.72 -10.68
N HIS A 52 2.76 -11.55 -10.80
CA HIS A 52 3.59 -10.97 -9.76
C HIS A 52 2.76 -10.63 -8.51
N LEU A 53 1.58 -9.99 -8.67
CA LEU A 53 0.68 -9.69 -7.55
C LEU A 53 0.30 -10.96 -6.77
N ARG A 54 -0.10 -12.02 -7.48
CA ARG A 54 -0.45 -13.31 -6.88
C ARG A 54 0.74 -13.96 -6.17
N ALA A 55 1.92 -13.91 -6.79
CA ALA A 55 3.15 -14.45 -6.19
C ALA A 55 3.51 -13.72 -4.90
N ALA A 56 3.44 -12.38 -4.87
CA ALA A 56 3.72 -11.57 -3.69
C ALA A 56 2.71 -11.84 -2.55
N CYS A 57 1.42 -12.02 -2.85
CA CYS A 57 0.42 -12.41 -1.86
C CYS A 57 0.72 -13.79 -1.28
N ARG A 58 1.03 -14.80 -2.12
CA ARG A 58 1.40 -16.15 -1.67
C ARG A 58 2.66 -16.15 -0.83
N GLU A 59 3.67 -15.36 -1.19
CA GLU A 59 4.89 -15.20 -0.41
C GLU A 59 4.57 -14.63 0.98
N ALA A 60 3.70 -13.62 1.07
CA ALA A 60 3.28 -13.05 2.34
C ALA A 60 2.53 -14.08 3.21
N VAL A 61 1.62 -14.86 2.62
CA VAL A 61 0.91 -15.94 3.35
C VAL A 61 1.87 -17.04 3.79
N ALA A 62 2.81 -17.44 2.95
CA ALA A 62 3.84 -18.44 3.30
C ALA A 62 4.74 -17.94 4.43
N ALA A 63 5.11 -16.66 4.43
CA ALA A 63 5.99 -16.06 5.43
C ALA A 63 5.30 -15.82 6.77
N TRP A 64 4.05 -15.39 6.81
CA TRP A 64 3.36 -14.93 8.02
C TRP A 64 2.21 -15.83 8.50
N GLY A 65 1.74 -16.73 7.64
CA GLY A 65 0.62 -17.62 7.92
C GLY A 65 -0.75 -16.96 7.82
N ASP A 66 -1.77 -17.65 8.34
CA ASP A 66 -3.15 -17.14 8.34
C ASP A 66 -3.27 -15.87 9.20
N GLY A 67 -4.01 -14.91 8.68
CA GLY A 67 -4.23 -13.61 9.32
C GLY A 67 -3.30 -12.50 8.83
N VAL A 68 -2.29 -12.80 7.99
CA VAL A 68 -1.55 -11.72 7.29
C VAL A 68 -2.51 -10.89 6.47
N ALA A 69 -2.46 -9.55 6.60
CA ALA A 69 -3.42 -8.67 5.94
C ALA A 69 -2.75 -7.79 4.88
N TYR A 70 -3.38 -7.70 3.72
CA TYR A 70 -2.98 -6.74 2.69
C TYR A 70 -3.43 -5.33 3.07
N ALA A 71 -2.50 -4.38 3.23
CA ALA A 71 -2.81 -2.98 3.52
C ALA A 71 -3.34 -2.28 2.26
N THR A 72 -4.68 -2.19 2.16
CA THR A 72 -5.40 -1.76 0.95
C THR A 72 -5.09 -0.35 0.50
N LYS A 73 -4.70 0.54 1.41
CA LYS A 73 -4.26 1.92 1.11
C LYS A 73 -3.14 1.99 0.05
N ALA A 74 -2.36 0.92 -0.12
CA ALA A 74 -1.28 0.88 -1.11
C ALA A 74 -1.84 0.90 -2.54
N PHE A 75 -2.85 0.08 -2.82
CA PHE A 75 -3.64 0.09 -4.05
C PHE A 75 -4.93 -0.72 -3.83
N LEU A 76 -6.08 -0.11 -4.06
CA LEU A 76 -7.38 -0.77 -3.90
C LEU A 76 -8.29 -0.53 -5.10
N CYS A 77 -8.73 -1.63 -5.67
CA CYS A 77 -9.92 -1.76 -6.52
C CYS A 77 -10.54 -3.14 -6.25
N MET A 78 -11.76 -3.39 -6.72
CA MET A 78 -12.42 -4.67 -6.50
C MET A 78 -11.60 -5.87 -7.00
N ALA A 79 -10.88 -5.72 -8.11
CA ALA A 79 -10.03 -6.78 -8.66
C ALA A 79 -8.86 -7.11 -7.72
N MET A 80 -8.18 -6.09 -7.16
CA MET A 80 -7.07 -6.30 -6.23
C MET A 80 -7.56 -6.88 -4.89
N ALA A 81 -8.69 -6.38 -4.36
CA ALA A 81 -9.28 -6.90 -3.13
C ALA A 81 -9.61 -8.41 -3.27
N ARG A 82 -10.24 -8.79 -4.38
CA ARG A 82 -10.56 -10.20 -4.69
C ARG A 82 -9.30 -11.04 -4.83
N LEU A 83 -8.31 -10.56 -5.59
CA LEU A 83 -7.05 -11.26 -5.80
C LEU A 83 -6.34 -11.55 -4.47
N ALA A 84 -6.16 -10.55 -3.62
CA ALA A 84 -5.49 -10.73 -2.33
C ALA A 84 -6.23 -11.73 -1.43
N HIS A 85 -7.56 -11.69 -1.41
CA HIS A 85 -8.40 -12.65 -0.68
C HIS A 85 -8.28 -14.07 -1.25
N GLU A 86 -8.35 -14.24 -2.58
CA GLU A 86 -8.18 -15.53 -3.25
C GLU A 86 -6.84 -16.20 -2.95
N GLU A 87 -5.77 -15.39 -2.81
CA GLU A 87 -4.44 -15.86 -2.41
C GLU A 87 -4.27 -16.05 -0.89
N GLY A 88 -5.35 -15.93 -0.11
CA GLY A 88 -5.40 -16.27 1.31
C GLY A 88 -5.09 -15.12 2.27
N MET A 89 -4.92 -13.88 1.79
CA MET A 89 -4.73 -12.73 2.67
C MET A 89 -6.03 -12.26 3.33
N CYS A 90 -5.94 -11.72 4.54
CA CYS A 90 -6.91 -10.76 5.08
C CYS A 90 -6.69 -9.40 4.39
N LEU A 91 -7.62 -8.45 4.58
CA LEU A 91 -7.46 -7.08 4.09
C LEU A 91 -7.54 -6.10 5.26
N ASP A 92 -6.52 -5.23 5.38
CA ASP A 92 -6.50 -4.05 6.24
C ASP A 92 -7.21 -2.91 5.51
N VAL A 93 -8.33 -2.44 6.09
CA VAL A 93 -9.14 -1.34 5.58
C VAL A 93 -9.20 -0.22 6.62
N SER A 94 -8.96 1.02 6.22
CA SER A 94 -8.78 2.16 7.14
C SER A 94 -9.95 3.15 7.13
N THR A 95 -10.92 2.97 6.24
CA THR A 95 -12.09 3.85 6.08
C THR A 95 -13.33 3.06 5.66
N GLY A 96 -14.49 3.67 5.82
CA GLY A 96 -15.75 3.11 5.30
C GLY A 96 -15.74 2.90 3.78
N GLY A 97 -15.01 3.74 3.04
CA GLY A 97 -14.85 3.58 1.59
C GLY A 97 -14.05 2.33 1.22
N GLU A 98 -12.93 2.08 1.89
CA GLU A 98 -12.13 0.87 1.69
C GLU A 98 -12.91 -0.38 2.11
N LEU A 99 -13.62 -0.32 3.25
CA LEU A 99 -14.52 -1.38 3.71
C LEU A 99 -15.58 -1.71 2.65
N HIS A 100 -16.23 -0.68 2.09
CA HIS A 100 -17.25 -0.84 1.06
C HIS A 100 -16.69 -1.52 -0.20
N VAL A 101 -15.51 -1.10 -0.69
CA VAL A 101 -14.87 -1.70 -1.88
C VAL A 101 -14.50 -3.17 -1.62
N ALA A 102 -13.97 -3.50 -0.45
CA ALA A 102 -13.62 -4.87 -0.09
C ALA A 102 -14.86 -5.78 -0.06
N LEU A 103 -15.95 -5.33 0.57
CA LEU A 103 -17.23 -6.06 0.61
C LEU A 103 -17.86 -6.21 -0.78
N ALA A 104 -17.84 -5.15 -1.61
CA ALA A 104 -18.31 -5.19 -2.98
C ALA A 104 -17.49 -6.14 -3.88
N ALA A 105 -16.21 -6.37 -3.53
CA ALA A 105 -15.37 -7.37 -4.18
C ALA A 105 -15.71 -8.81 -3.77
N GLY A 106 -16.58 -9.01 -2.76
CA GLY A 106 -16.97 -10.32 -2.24
C GLY A 106 -16.05 -10.86 -1.14
N VAL A 107 -15.19 -9.99 -0.55
CA VAL A 107 -14.34 -10.39 0.59
C VAL A 107 -15.24 -10.55 1.84
N PRO A 108 -15.23 -11.71 2.53
CA PRO A 108 -16.01 -11.90 3.74
C PRO A 108 -15.57 -10.95 4.86
N GLY A 109 -16.53 -10.48 5.68
CA GLY A 109 -16.26 -9.54 6.75
C GLY A 109 -15.24 -10.05 7.77
N ASP A 110 -15.24 -11.32 8.09
CA ASP A 110 -14.31 -11.96 9.03
C ASP A 110 -12.85 -12.01 8.51
N ARG A 111 -12.65 -11.75 7.21
CA ARG A 111 -11.33 -11.56 6.58
C ARG A 111 -10.88 -10.10 6.53
N LEU A 112 -11.63 -9.17 7.10
CA LEU A 112 -11.32 -7.74 7.14
C LEU A 112 -10.80 -7.34 8.53
N VAL A 113 -9.83 -6.42 8.53
CA VAL A 113 -9.27 -5.77 9.72
C VAL A 113 -9.51 -4.27 9.59
N LEU A 114 -10.32 -3.69 10.49
CA LEU A 114 -10.66 -2.27 10.43
C LEU A 114 -9.65 -1.43 11.21
N HIS A 115 -8.91 -0.61 10.49
CA HIS A 115 -7.96 0.38 10.99
C HIS A 115 -8.53 1.81 10.98
N GLY A 116 -7.67 2.79 11.29
CA GLY A 116 -7.98 4.22 11.25
C GLY A 116 -7.95 4.86 12.63
N ASN A 117 -7.43 6.08 12.71
CA ASN A 117 -7.32 6.85 13.96
C ASN A 117 -8.56 7.71 14.26
N ASN A 118 -9.55 7.69 13.40
CA ASN A 118 -10.80 8.45 13.58
C ASN A 118 -11.98 7.70 12.94
N LYS A 119 -12.25 6.47 13.43
CA LYS A 119 -13.40 5.70 12.98
C LYS A 119 -14.70 6.36 13.47
N SER A 120 -15.60 6.67 12.54
CA SER A 120 -16.92 7.21 12.88
C SER A 120 -17.82 6.13 13.48
N THR A 121 -18.92 6.57 14.09
CA THR A 121 -19.96 5.65 14.60
C THR A 121 -20.58 4.83 13.47
N GLU A 122 -20.75 5.45 12.30
CA GLU A 122 -21.28 4.82 11.08
C GLU A 122 -20.33 3.76 10.53
N GLU A 123 -19.02 4.03 10.50
CA GLU A 123 -18.00 3.06 10.07
C GLU A 123 -17.94 1.85 11.01
N LEU A 124 -18.02 2.08 12.33
CA LEU A 124 -18.07 1.00 13.32
C LEU A 124 -19.37 0.20 13.22
N ALA A 125 -20.50 0.87 12.96
CA ALA A 125 -21.78 0.19 12.71
C ALA A 125 -21.76 -0.64 11.42
N ALA A 126 -21.14 -0.12 10.35
CA ALA A 126 -20.93 -0.85 9.11
C ALA A 126 -20.02 -2.08 9.31
N ALA A 127 -18.94 -1.93 10.09
CA ALA A 127 -18.05 -3.03 10.45
C ALA A 127 -18.81 -4.14 11.25
N ARG A 128 -19.68 -3.74 12.17
CA ARG A 128 -20.56 -4.67 12.88
C ARG A 128 -21.49 -5.41 11.93
N SER A 129 -22.16 -4.69 11.05
CA SER A 129 -23.10 -5.27 10.09
C SER A 129 -22.43 -6.24 9.11
N ALA A 130 -21.21 -5.94 8.73
CA ALA A 130 -20.38 -6.78 7.86
C ALA A 130 -19.73 -7.97 8.59
N GLY A 131 -19.76 -8.01 9.92
CA GLY A 131 -19.06 -9.02 10.70
C GLY A 131 -17.54 -8.93 10.59
N VAL A 132 -16.98 -7.70 10.62
CA VAL A 132 -15.53 -7.49 10.49
C VAL A 132 -14.76 -8.29 11.53
N GLY A 133 -13.73 -8.99 11.06
CA GLY A 133 -12.98 -9.96 11.86
C GLY A 133 -12.20 -9.36 13.02
N ARG A 134 -11.64 -8.15 12.85
CA ARG A 134 -10.86 -7.43 13.87
C ARG A 134 -11.00 -5.92 13.73
N ILE A 135 -10.94 -5.23 14.87
CA ILE A 135 -10.89 -3.76 14.94
C ILE A 135 -9.60 -3.37 15.69
N ILE A 136 -8.76 -2.58 15.05
CA ILE A 136 -7.56 -2.01 15.68
C ILE A 136 -7.95 -0.70 16.36
N VAL A 137 -7.97 -0.71 17.68
CA VAL A 137 -8.41 0.43 18.49
C VAL A 137 -7.27 1.43 18.66
N ASP A 138 -7.53 2.68 18.34
CA ASP A 138 -6.51 3.73 18.19
C ASP A 138 -6.60 4.82 19.27
N SER A 139 -7.76 4.96 19.95
CA SER A 139 -8.02 6.01 20.96
C SER A 139 -9.05 5.61 22.00
N PHE A 140 -9.07 6.36 23.13
CA PHE A 140 -10.09 6.19 24.17
C PHE A 140 -11.50 6.53 23.68
N ASP A 141 -11.63 7.58 22.84
CA ASP A 141 -12.92 7.94 22.24
C ASP A 141 -13.52 6.82 21.39
N GLU A 142 -12.65 6.04 20.74
CA GLU A 142 -13.07 4.88 19.97
C GLU A 142 -13.54 3.73 20.88
N ILE A 143 -12.83 3.49 22.00
CA ILE A 143 -13.28 2.52 23.02
C ILE A 143 -14.70 2.89 23.50
N ASP A 144 -14.94 4.18 23.78
CA ASP A 144 -16.26 4.69 24.20
C ASP A 144 -17.33 4.50 23.12
N ARG A 145 -16.99 4.66 21.84
CA ARG A 145 -17.92 4.42 20.72
C ARG A 145 -18.29 2.95 20.60
N ILE A 146 -17.28 2.05 20.69
CA ILE A 146 -17.52 0.60 20.63
C ILE A 146 -18.41 0.16 21.79
N GLU A 147 -18.12 0.61 23.01
CA GLU A 147 -18.92 0.29 24.19
C GLU A 147 -20.38 0.73 24.01
N ARG A 148 -20.62 1.96 23.53
CA ARG A 148 -21.97 2.46 23.23
C ARG A 148 -22.68 1.65 22.16
N LEU A 149 -21.99 1.31 21.05
CA LEU A 149 -22.56 0.51 19.95
C LEU A 149 -22.91 -0.93 20.37
N VAL A 150 -22.20 -1.48 21.35
CA VAL A 150 -22.53 -2.79 21.92
C VAL A 150 -23.73 -2.70 22.85
N ALA A 151 -23.83 -1.61 23.63
CA ALA A 151 -24.93 -1.39 24.59
C ALA A 151 -26.24 -1.01 23.89
N ASP A 152 -26.20 -0.13 22.90
CA ASP A 152 -27.36 0.41 22.19
C ASP A 152 -27.09 0.42 20.68
N PRO A 153 -27.26 -0.73 20.02
CA PRO A 153 -26.99 -0.84 18.58
C PRO A 153 -28.04 -0.08 17.76
N PRO A 154 -27.62 0.73 16.77
CA PRO A 154 -28.56 1.35 15.84
C PRO A 154 -29.35 0.28 15.08
N ALA A 155 -30.58 0.57 14.71
CA ALA A 155 -31.36 -0.26 13.82
C ALA A 155 -30.67 -0.41 12.48
N LEU A 156 -30.46 -1.64 12.00
CA LEU A 156 -29.82 -1.90 10.71
C LEU A 156 -30.85 -1.65 9.60
N GLU A 157 -30.68 -0.62 8.79
CA GLU A 157 -31.47 -0.45 7.56
C GLU A 157 -31.06 -1.53 6.54
N GLY A 158 -32.02 -2.39 6.13
CA GLY A 158 -31.85 -3.37 5.03
C GLY A 158 -31.10 -4.66 5.37
N GLY A 159 -30.86 -4.95 6.65
CA GLY A 159 -30.38 -6.28 7.06
C GLY A 159 -31.52 -7.33 6.99
N PRO A 160 -31.19 -8.63 6.80
CA PRO A 160 -32.24 -9.66 6.92
C PRO A 160 -32.90 -9.53 8.30
N GLU A 161 -34.22 -9.46 8.31
CA GLU A 161 -35.04 -9.33 9.52
C GLU A 161 -34.85 -10.47 10.55
N ASP A 162 -34.01 -11.45 10.21
CA ASP A 162 -33.81 -12.72 10.92
C ASP A 162 -32.44 -12.93 11.60
N LEU A 163 -31.59 -11.91 11.70
CA LEU A 163 -30.53 -11.97 12.71
C LEU A 163 -31.21 -11.64 14.05
N GLY A 164 -31.96 -12.63 14.55
CA GLY A 164 -32.69 -12.53 15.79
C GLY A 164 -31.83 -11.92 16.89
N SER A 165 -32.44 -11.14 17.76
CA SER A 165 -31.92 -10.41 18.93
C SER A 165 -31.06 -11.23 19.92
N ALA A 166 -30.54 -12.41 19.51
CA ALA A 166 -29.89 -13.38 20.38
C ALA A 166 -28.36 -13.39 20.33
N VAL A 167 -27.70 -12.88 19.28
CA VAL A 167 -26.23 -12.84 19.25
C VAL A 167 -25.75 -11.41 19.49
N ARG A 168 -25.36 -11.14 20.73
CA ARG A 168 -24.76 -9.87 21.12
C ARG A 168 -23.44 -9.71 20.35
N TRP A 169 -23.29 -8.64 19.57
CA TRP A 169 -22.04 -8.31 18.92
C TRP A 169 -20.93 -8.13 19.96
N ARG A 170 -19.86 -8.90 19.84
CA ARG A 170 -18.68 -8.86 20.67
C ARG A 170 -17.48 -8.80 19.76
N PRO A 171 -17.04 -7.57 19.35
CA PRO A 171 -15.95 -7.42 18.40
C PRO A 171 -14.64 -7.90 18.97
N LYS A 172 -13.82 -8.55 18.13
CA LYS A 172 -12.42 -8.80 18.42
C LYS A 172 -11.65 -7.50 18.25
N VAL A 173 -10.96 -7.08 19.30
CA VAL A 173 -10.21 -5.82 19.30
C VAL A 173 -8.73 -6.04 19.61
N LEU A 174 -7.87 -5.24 18.96
CA LEU A 174 -6.45 -5.11 19.30
C LEU A 174 -6.17 -3.65 19.67
N ALA A 175 -5.36 -3.41 20.70
CA ALA A 175 -4.91 -2.06 21.02
C ALA A 175 -3.72 -1.68 20.14
N ARG A 176 -3.79 -0.55 19.44
CA ARG A 176 -2.64 -0.03 18.70
C ARG A 176 -1.69 0.67 19.66
N ILE A 177 -0.47 0.13 19.78
CA ILE A 177 0.57 0.65 20.67
C ILE A 177 1.62 1.38 19.86
N THR A 178 2.01 2.55 20.37
CA THR A 178 3.12 3.34 19.81
C THR A 178 4.35 3.14 20.68
N PRO A 179 5.35 2.35 20.21
CA PRO A 179 6.47 1.93 21.05
C PRO A 179 7.53 3.01 21.30
N GLY A 180 7.48 4.15 20.60
CA GLY A 180 8.47 5.22 20.74
C GLY A 180 9.83 4.92 20.08
N VAL A 181 9.90 3.94 19.19
CA VAL A 181 11.16 3.56 18.51
C VAL A 181 11.40 4.47 17.31
N GLU A 182 12.59 5.07 17.26
CA GLU A 182 13.00 5.86 16.10
C GLU A 182 13.39 4.96 14.91
N VAL A 183 12.78 5.24 13.76
CA VAL A 183 13.14 4.64 12.48
C VAL A 183 13.64 5.74 11.55
N HIS A 184 14.82 5.57 10.96
CA HIS A 184 15.38 6.53 9.99
C HIS A 184 14.64 6.40 8.65
N THR A 185 13.49 7.07 8.54
CA THR A 185 12.70 7.22 7.32
C THR A 185 12.30 8.68 7.13
N HIS A 186 11.70 9.02 5.99
CA HIS A 186 11.20 10.37 5.74
C HIS A 186 10.18 10.78 6.82
N GLU A 187 10.23 12.02 7.30
CA GLU A 187 9.43 12.53 8.43
C GLU A 187 7.93 12.24 8.31
N PHE A 188 7.36 12.39 7.10
CA PHE A 188 5.93 12.16 6.85
C PHE A 188 5.49 10.68 6.86
N VAL A 189 6.41 9.72 6.94
CA VAL A 189 6.09 8.28 6.96
C VAL A 189 6.48 7.59 8.27
N ARG A 190 6.89 8.36 9.29
CA ARG A 190 7.18 7.88 10.64
C ARG A 190 5.87 7.69 11.42
N THR A 191 5.63 6.53 11.99
CA THR A 191 4.39 6.23 12.75
C THR A 191 4.63 5.65 14.13
N GLY A 192 5.86 5.24 14.44
CA GLY A 192 6.24 4.61 15.72
C GLY A 192 6.76 5.58 16.78
N GLN A 193 6.78 6.90 16.52
CA GLN A 193 7.32 7.92 17.43
C GLN A 193 6.31 8.32 18.51
N GLU A 194 6.78 8.87 19.63
CA GLU A 194 5.95 9.31 20.75
C GLU A 194 4.95 10.40 20.34
N ASP A 195 5.37 11.36 19.51
CA ASP A 195 4.48 12.34 18.90
C ASP A 195 3.85 11.77 17.63
N SER A 196 2.78 11.02 17.82
CA SER A 196 2.02 10.39 16.75
C SER A 196 0.53 10.57 16.97
N LYS A 197 -0.21 10.85 15.89
CA LYS A 197 -1.68 10.86 15.92
C LYS A 197 -2.28 9.45 16.07
N PHE A 198 -1.46 8.40 16.06
CA PHE A 198 -1.87 7.01 16.06
C PHE A 198 -1.52 6.32 17.37
N GLY A 199 -2.49 5.54 17.88
CA GLY A 199 -2.27 4.58 18.94
C GLY A 199 -2.05 5.17 20.32
N PHE A 200 -1.79 4.27 21.27
CA PHE A 200 -1.52 4.58 22.66
C PHE A 200 -0.02 4.53 22.92
N GLY A 201 0.58 5.66 23.34
CA GLY A 201 2.01 5.74 23.64
C GLY A 201 2.38 4.96 24.91
N LEU A 202 3.49 4.21 24.83
CA LEU A 202 4.06 3.49 25.99
C LEU A 202 4.57 4.49 27.04
N ALA A 203 5.42 5.42 26.67
CA ALA A 203 6.08 6.32 27.61
C ALA A 203 5.10 7.23 28.37
N SER A 204 3.97 7.56 27.77
CA SER A 204 2.92 8.36 28.42
C SER A 204 2.02 7.57 29.39
N GLY A 205 2.19 6.24 29.48
CA GLY A 205 1.31 5.32 30.20
C GLY A 205 -0.11 5.22 29.58
N ALA A 206 -0.33 5.75 28.38
CA ALA A 206 -1.62 5.61 27.71
C ALA A 206 -1.90 4.16 27.31
N ALA A 207 -0.86 3.43 26.94
CA ALA A 207 -0.95 2.00 26.60
C ALA A 207 -1.47 1.16 27.78
N ASP A 208 -0.91 1.36 28.99
CA ASP A 208 -1.35 0.66 30.20
C ASP A 208 -2.82 0.92 30.52
N ARG A 209 -3.24 2.20 30.42
CA ARG A 209 -4.65 2.59 30.67
C ARG A 209 -5.60 1.99 29.64
N ALA A 210 -5.20 1.97 28.34
CA ALA A 210 -6.00 1.39 27.28
C ALA A 210 -6.16 -0.12 27.44
N VAL A 211 -5.08 -0.83 27.73
CA VAL A 211 -5.08 -2.27 27.99
C VAL A 211 -5.94 -2.60 29.20
N ALA A 212 -5.77 -1.88 30.32
CA ALA A 212 -6.59 -2.09 31.52
C ALA A 212 -8.08 -1.91 31.23
N ARG A 213 -8.46 -0.89 30.43
CA ARG A 213 -9.85 -0.65 30.04
C ARG A 213 -10.40 -1.73 29.12
N LEU A 214 -9.63 -2.13 28.10
CA LEU A 214 -10.05 -3.21 27.17
C LEU A 214 -10.18 -4.54 27.89
N ALA A 215 -9.27 -4.87 28.83
CA ALA A 215 -9.39 -6.07 29.66
C ALA A 215 -10.64 -6.05 30.55
N ALA A 216 -11.01 -4.90 31.11
CA ALA A 216 -12.24 -4.75 31.87
C ALA A 216 -13.49 -4.95 31.01
N LEU A 217 -13.50 -4.42 29.77
CA LEU A 217 -14.59 -4.62 28.81
C LEU A 217 -14.66 -6.06 28.31
N ASP A 218 -13.53 -6.74 28.16
CA ASP A 218 -13.46 -8.16 27.83
C ASP A 218 -14.08 -9.01 28.94
N ALA A 219 -13.69 -8.79 30.19
CA ALA A 219 -14.26 -9.45 31.36
C ALA A 219 -15.77 -9.20 31.51
N ALA A 220 -16.25 -8.02 31.10
CA ALA A 220 -17.67 -7.68 31.05
C ALA A 220 -18.41 -8.27 29.84
N GLY A 221 -17.72 -8.95 28.91
CA GLY A 221 -18.28 -9.54 27.70
C GLY A 221 -18.72 -8.50 26.65
N VAL A 222 -18.15 -7.29 26.68
CA VAL A 222 -18.44 -6.21 25.72
C VAL A 222 -17.60 -6.39 24.47
N VAL A 223 -16.30 -6.68 24.62
CA VAL A 223 -15.36 -6.95 23.52
C VAL A 223 -14.67 -8.29 23.73
N GLU A 224 -13.96 -8.78 22.73
CA GLU A 224 -12.95 -9.83 22.84
C GLU A 224 -11.58 -9.17 22.62
N PHE A 225 -10.84 -8.93 23.70
CA PHE A 225 -9.51 -8.30 23.62
C PHE A 225 -8.46 -9.36 23.29
N VAL A 226 -8.09 -9.43 22.01
CA VAL A 226 -7.26 -10.53 21.48
C VAL A 226 -5.79 -10.18 21.32
N GLY A 227 -5.38 -8.94 21.35
CA GLY A 227 -3.96 -8.64 21.11
C GLY A 227 -3.58 -7.18 21.08
N ILE A 228 -2.34 -6.93 20.72
CA ILE A 228 -1.83 -5.60 20.41
C ILE A 228 -1.36 -5.51 18.96
N HIS A 229 -1.36 -4.31 18.45
CA HIS A 229 -0.87 -3.94 17.13
C HIS A 229 0.18 -2.84 17.28
N ALA A 230 1.24 -2.87 16.46
CA ALA A 230 2.17 -1.75 16.32
C ALA A 230 2.50 -1.53 14.85
N HIS A 231 2.81 -0.28 14.49
CA HIS A 231 3.25 0.05 13.13
C HIS A 231 4.43 1.03 13.22
N LEU A 232 5.59 0.62 12.70
CA LEU A 232 6.85 1.32 12.95
C LEU A 232 7.15 2.44 11.96
N GLY A 233 6.61 2.37 10.78
CA GLY A 233 6.89 3.31 9.71
C GLY A 233 6.69 2.72 8.33
N SER A 234 7.22 3.38 7.31
CA SER A 234 7.11 2.93 5.92
C SER A 234 8.45 3.09 5.21
N GLN A 235 8.70 2.25 4.21
CA GLN A 235 9.93 2.24 3.43
C GLN A 235 11.19 1.96 4.29
N VAL A 236 11.11 0.94 5.14
CA VAL A 236 12.18 0.51 6.04
C VAL A 236 13.03 -0.54 5.33
N PHE A 237 14.29 -0.18 5.05
CA PHE A 237 15.23 -1.04 4.34
C PHE A 237 16.09 -1.95 5.22
N ALA A 238 16.11 -1.70 6.55
CA ALA A 238 16.86 -2.49 7.51
C ALA A 238 15.91 -3.32 8.39
N LEU A 239 16.35 -4.47 8.84
CA LEU A 239 15.55 -5.35 9.71
C LEU A 239 15.69 -5.02 11.21
N GLU A 240 16.78 -4.34 11.60
CA GLU A 240 17.08 -4.01 13.01
C GLU A 240 16.00 -3.14 13.68
N PRO A 241 15.36 -2.15 13.00
CA PRO A 241 14.29 -1.39 13.62
C PRO A 241 13.09 -2.24 14.00
N PHE A 242 12.76 -3.26 13.19
CA PHE A 242 11.70 -4.20 13.54
C PHE A 242 12.06 -5.03 14.77
N ALA A 243 13.29 -5.56 14.83
CA ALA A 243 13.75 -6.34 15.99
C ALA A 243 13.74 -5.48 17.28
N LYS A 244 14.26 -4.24 17.23
CA LYS A 244 14.22 -3.32 18.37
C LYS A 244 12.80 -2.99 18.85
N ALA A 245 11.87 -2.85 17.94
CA ALA A 245 10.48 -2.61 18.31
C ALA A 245 9.86 -3.82 18.99
N ILE A 246 10.19 -5.03 18.55
CA ILE A 246 9.77 -6.26 19.23
C ILE A 246 10.35 -6.32 20.63
N ASP A 247 11.65 -6.00 20.84
CA ASP A 247 12.26 -5.98 22.16
C ASP A 247 11.48 -5.04 23.12
N VAL A 248 11.12 -3.82 22.65
CA VAL A 248 10.34 -2.86 23.45
C VAL A 248 8.90 -3.34 23.71
N LEU A 249 8.27 -3.93 22.68
CA LEU A 249 6.89 -4.40 22.79
C LEU A 249 6.77 -5.66 23.62
N ALA A 250 7.77 -6.53 23.64
CA ALA A 250 7.72 -7.81 24.34
C ALA A 250 7.58 -7.64 25.86
N ASP A 251 8.34 -6.71 26.45
CA ASP A 251 8.25 -6.41 27.88
C ASP A 251 6.84 -5.95 28.28
N PHE A 252 6.17 -5.24 27.39
CA PHE A 252 4.79 -4.79 27.58
C PHE A 252 3.76 -5.91 27.28
N PHE A 253 3.98 -6.67 26.22
CA PHE A 253 3.02 -7.65 25.71
C PHE A 253 3.01 -8.97 26.51
N ALA A 254 4.19 -9.50 26.87
CA ALA A 254 4.28 -10.82 27.46
C ALA A 254 3.44 -11.00 28.76
N PRO A 255 3.37 -10.01 29.67
CA PRO A 255 2.54 -10.11 30.87
C PRO A 255 1.03 -10.14 30.61
N LEU A 256 0.58 -9.72 29.41
CA LEU A 256 -0.84 -9.60 29.08
C LEU A 256 -1.49 -10.96 28.79
N GLY A 257 -0.69 -11.96 28.36
CA GLY A 257 -1.19 -13.30 28.01
C GLY A 257 -2.17 -13.31 26.83
N LEU A 258 -2.06 -12.33 25.93
CA LEU A 258 -2.95 -12.18 24.77
C LEU A 258 -2.47 -13.07 23.60
N PRO A 259 -3.39 -13.59 22.76
CA PRO A 259 -3.04 -14.56 21.72
C PRO A 259 -2.49 -13.94 20.43
N GLU A 260 -2.55 -12.61 20.24
CA GLU A 260 -2.19 -11.99 18.96
C GLU A 260 -1.23 -10.79 19.12
N LEU A 261 -0.19 -10.77 18.29
CA LEU A 261 0.72 -9.63 18.12
C LEU A 261 0.82 -9.29 16.64
N VAL A 262 0.38 -8.07 16.25
CA VAL A 262 0.45 -7.59 14.87
C VAL A 262 1.54 -6.52 14.77
N VAL A 263 2.52 -6.75 13.89
CA VAL A 263 3.68 -5.84 13.73
C VAL A 263 3.48 -4.79 12.63
N GLY A 264 2.28 -4.72 12.06
CA GLY A 264 1.94 -3.78 11.00
C GLY A 264 2.66 -4.06 9.70
N GLY A 265 2.89 -3.03 8.91
CA GLY A 265 3.63 -3.09 7.66
C GLY A 265 4.97 -2.37 7.75
N GLY A 266 5.43 -1.84 6.61
CA GLY A 266 6.58 -0.95 6.56
C GLY A 266 7.79 -1.46 5.79
N LEU A 267 7.81 -2.74 5.39
CA LEU A 267 8.90 -3.28 4.57
C LEU A 267 9.14 -2.42 3.32
N GLY A 268 10.42 -2.04 3.11
CA GLY A 268 10.86 -1.21 1.99
C GLY A 268 10.81 -1.95 0.66
N VAL A 269 10.82 -1.18 -0.42
CA VAL A 269 10.93 -1.67 -1.80
C VAL A 269 11.92 -0.77 -2.55
N ALA A 270 12.79 -1.35 -3.35
CA ALA A 270 13.69 -0.60 -4.23
C ALA A 270 12.88 0.16 -5.31
N TYR A 271 13.16 1.45 -5.48
CA TYR A 271 12.53 2.32 -6.48
C TYR A 271 13.50 2.76 -7.57
N VAL A 272 14.77 2.77 -7.24
CA VAL A 272 15.85 3.18 -8.14
C VAL A 272 16.98 2.16 -8.13
N ASN A 273 17.78 2.16 -9.20
CA ASN A 273 18.93 1.27 -9.33
C ASN A 273 19.89 1.41 -8.14
N GLY A 274 20.36 0.27 -7.64
CA GLY A 274 21.30 0.20 -6.51
C GLY A 274 20.64 0.16 -5.13
N GLU A 275 19.35 0.41 -5.01
CA GLU A 275 18.61 0.12 -3.78
C GLU A 275 18.39 -1.39 -3.63
N GLN A 276 18.47 -1.89 -2.39
CA GLN A 276 18.16 -3.28 -2.04
C GLN A 276 17.24 -3.28 -0.84
N ALA A 277 16.16 -4.03 -0.91
CA ALA A 277 15.21 -4.21 0.18
C ALA A 277 15.24 -5.67 0.66
N PRO A 278 15.02 -5.92 1.96
CA PRO A 278 14.83 -7.28 2.45
C PRO A 278 13.63 -7.95 1.82
N THR A 279 13.69 -9.25 1.70
CA THR A 279 12.57 -10.07 1.26
C THR A 279 11.49 -10.21 2.34
N MET A 280 10.29 -10.61 1.95
CA MET A 280 9.19 -10.90 2.86
C MET A 280 9.57 -12.01 3.87
N ALA A 281 10.30 -13.03 3.42
CA ALA A 281 10.75 -14.14 4.25
C ALA A 281 11.81 -13.70 5.28
N GLU A 282 12.79 -12.89 4.86
CA GLU A 282 13.81 -12.35 5.77
C GLU A 282 13.19 -11.46 6.85
N TRP A 283 12.21 -10.65 6.48
CA TRP A 283 11.48 -9.82 7.44
C TRP A 283 10.73 -10.67 8.46
N ALA A 284 9.95 -11.64 8.00
CA ALA A 284 9.19 -12.52 8.87
C ALA A 284 10.12 -13.33 9.82
N GLU A 285 11.24 -13.84 9.32
CA GLU A 285 12.21 -14.57 10.13
C GLU A 285 12.89 -13.65 11.16
N SER A 286 13.25 -12.43 10.80
CA SER A 286 13.81 -11.44 11.72
C SER A 286 12.86 -11.15 12.88
N VAL A 287 11.57 -10.94 12.60
CA VAL A 287 10.54 -10.68 13.61
C VAL A 287 10.32 -11.90 14.49
N ARG A 288 10.19 -13.12 13.93
CA ARG A 288 10.05 -14.35 14.71
C ARG A 288 11.26 -14.60 15.63
N SER A 289 12.46 -14.39 15.10
CA SER A 289 13.70 -14.53 15.89
C SER A 289 13.74 -13.53 17.05
N ALA A 290 13.31 -12.27 16.82
CA ALA A 290 13.21 -11.27 17.87
C ALA A 290 12.16 -11.66 18.93
N CYS A 291 10.97 -12.10 18.51
CA CYS A 291 9.93 -12.60 19.42
C CYS A 291 10.42 -13.75 20.30
N ALA A 292 11.09 -14.74 19.71
CA ALA A 292 11.64 -15.88 20.45
C ALA A 292 12.71 -15.46 21.45
N LYS A 293 13.63 -14.55 21.08
CA LYS A 293 14.66 -14.00 21.98
C LYS A 293 14.06 -13.23 23.14
N ALA A 294 12.99 -12.48 22.88
CA ALA A 294 12.25 -11.69 23.86
C ALA A 294 11.30 -12.53 24.73
N GLY A 295 11.24 -13.86 24.53
CA GLY A 295 10.44 -14.78 25.34
C GLY A 295 8.94 -14.75 25.07
N ILE A 296 8.51 -14.25 23.91
CA ILE A 296 7.11 -14.34 23.46
C ILE A 296 6.78 -15.81 23.19
N ASP A 297 5.70 -16.31 23.77
CA ASP A 297 5.30 -17.71 23.67
C ASP A 297 5.02 -18.10 22.21
N ALA A 298 5.46 -19.30 21.81
CA ALA A 298 5.29 -19.78 20.44
C ALA A 298 3.82 -19.99 20.00
N SER A 299 2.87 -20.04 20.96
CA SER A 299 1.43 -20.10 20.68
C SER A 299 0.84 -18.74 20.28
N VAL A 300 1.56 -17.64 20.52
CA VAL A 300 1.13 -16.30 20.09
C VAL A 300 1.16 -16.21 18.58
N ARG A 301 0.06 -15.82 18.00
CA ARG A 301 -0.01 -15.54 16.58
C ARG A 301 0.64 -14.19 16.27
N VAL A 302 1.84 -14.23 15.66
CA VAL A 302 2.56 -13.06 15.19
C VAL A 302 2.27 -12.88 13.70
N THR A 303 1.73 -11.74 13.29
CA THR A 303 1.37 -11.47 11.89
C THR A 303 1.70 -10.03 11.49
N ALA A 304 1.57 -9.72 10.18
CA ALA A 304 1.96 -8.45 9.58
C ALA A 304 0.92 -7.94 8.58
N GLU A 305 1.13 -6.68 8.12
CA GLU A 305 0.23 -5.97 7.22
C GLU A 305 1.01 -5.36 6.03
N PRO A 306 1.62 -6.20 5.15
CA PRO A 306 2.31 -5.71 3.98
C PRO A 306 1.33 -5.04 2.99
N GLY A 307 1.71 -3.89 2.46
CA GLY A 307 0.97 -3.21 1.40
C GLY A 307 1.89 -2.88 0.24
N ARG A 308 2.83 -1.96 0.45
CA ARG A 308 3.82 -1.55 -0.55
C ARG A 308 4.56 -2.74 -1.17
N SER A 309 5.08 -3.64 -0.35
CA SER A 309 5.84 -4.81 -0.80
C SER A 309 5.02 -5.83 -1.60
N ILE A 310 3.68 -5.75 -1.57
CA ILE A 310 2.81 -6.59 -2.40
C ILE A 310 2.66 -6.00 -3.81
N VAL A 311 2.45 -4.68 -3.92
CA VAL A 311 1.97 -4.10 -5.19
C VAL A 311 2.96 -3.20 -5.90
N ALA A 312 3.98 -2.65 -5.20
CA ALA A 312 4.82 -1.61 -5.79
C ALA A 312 5.56 -2.10 -7.05
N ALA A 313 6.33 -3.18 -6.93
CA ALA A 313 7.14 -3.73 -8.02
C ALA A 313 6.30 -4.45 -9.09
N ALA A 314 5.04 -4.83 -8.77
CA ALA A 314 4.14 -5.43 -9.73
C ALA A 314 3.53 -4.43 -10.72
N GLY A 315 3.68 -3.11 -10.48
CA GLY A 315 3.06 -2.06 -11.28
C GLY A 315 4.04 -1.11 -11.95
N VAL A 316 3.75 -0.76 -13.20
CA VAL A 316 4.43 0.29 -13.96
C VAL A 316 3.42 1.31 -14.46
N THR A 317 3.88 2.52 -14.79
CA THR A 317 3.05 3.54 -15.42
C THR A 317 3.63 3.93 -16.78
N LEU A 318 2.78 3.86 -17.80
CA LEU A 318 3.10 4.27 -19.17
C LEU A 318 2.60 5.69 -19.41
N TYR A 319 3.45 6.50 -20.02
CA TYR A 319 3.18 7.89 -20.40
C TYR A 319 3.51 8.13 -21.86
N ARG A 320 2.83 9.09 -22.49
CA ARG A 320 3.18 9.58 -23.83
C ARG A 320 4.03 10.84 -23.73
N VAL A 321 5.18 10.84 -24.38
CA VAL A 321 6.02 12.03 -24.54
C VAL A 321 5.30 13.06 -25.42
N GLY A 322 5.02 14.24 -24.85
CA GLY A 322 4.28 15.31 -25.53
C GLY A 322 5.16 16.45 -26.02
N THR A 323 6.17 16.83 -25.23
CA THR A 323 7.07 17.95 -25.56
C THR A 323 8.46 17.67 -25.06
N ILE A 324 9.46 17.96 -25.89
CA ILE A 324 10.88 17.96 -25.52
C ILE A 324 11.36 19.41 -25.59
N LYS A 325 11.88 19.93 -24.47
CA LYS A 325 12.39 21.29 -24.37
C LYS A 325 13.82 21.29 -23.88
N ASP A 326 14.74 21.60 -24.76
CA ASP A 326 16.12 21.88 -24.38
C ASP A 326 16.29 23.29 -23.82
N VAL A 327 16.96 23.40 -22.67
CA VAL A 327 17.36 24.67 -22.06
C VAL A 327 18.88 24.73 -22.07
N PRO A 328 19.49 25.41 -23.05
CA PRO A 328 20.94 25.38 -23.26
C PRO A 328 21.74 25.74 -21.99
N GLY A 329 22.72 24.94 -21.66
CA GLY A 329 23.56 25.12 -20.47
C GLY A 329 22.92 24.68 -19.15
N HIS A 330 21.69 24.16 -19.19
CA HIS A 330 20.97 23.65 -18.02
C HIS A 330 20.56 22.19 -18.19
N ARG A 331 19.47 21.91 -18.92
CA ARG A 331 18.93 20.55 -19.06
C ARG A 331 17.89 20.42 -20.15
N THR A 332 17.61 19.19 -20.53
CA THR A 332 16.48 18.85 -21.38
C THR A 332 15.30 18.39 -20.54
N TYR A 333 14.16 19.07 -20.66
CA TYR A 333 12.87 18.67 -20.08
C TYR A 333 12.11 17.81 -21.09
N VAL A 334 11.58 16.70 -20.61
CA VAL A 334 10.67 15.82 -21.36
C VAL A 334 9.33 15.82 -20.65
N SER A 335 8.31 16.41 -21.26
CA SER A 335 6.98 16.50 -20.68
C SER A 335 6.11 15.34 -21.17
N VAL A 336 5.37 14.74 -20.25
CA VAL A 336 4.47 13.62 -20.50
C VAL A 336 3.02 13.99 -20.20
N ASP A 337 2.09 13.16 -20.63
CA ASP A 337 0.64 13.36 -20.52
C ASP A 337 0.04 13.07 -19.14
N GLY A 338 0.86 12.58 -18.17
CA GLY A 338 0.55 12.44 -16.76
C GLY A 338 1.32 13.40 -15.87
N GLY A 339 1.57 13.01 -14.62
CA GLY A 339 2.36 13.78 -13.66
C GLY A 339 1.94 13.59 -12.22
N MET A 340 2.02 14.67 -11.41
CA MET A 340 1.73 14.62 -9.98
C MET A 340 0.30 14.22 -9.63
N SER A 341 -0.64 14.27 -10.56
CA SER A 341 -2.01 13.82 -10.33
C SER A 341 -2.18 12.30 -10.35
N ASP A 342 -1.24 11.57 -10.95
CA ASP A 342 -1.23 10.09 -11.00
C ASP A 342 -0.04 9.49 -10.25
N ASN A 343 1.10 10.20 -10.14
CA ASN A 343 2.21 9.83 -9.29
C ASN A 343 2.62 11.00 -8.36
N PRO A 344 1.92 11.20 -7.22
CA PRO A 344 2.19 12.33 -6.33
C PRO A 344 3.45 12.12 -5.45
N ARG A 345 4.01 10.93 -5.39
CA ARG A 345 5.08 10.58 -4.44
C ARG A 345 6.39 11.37 -4.62
N PRO A 346 6.87 11.70 -5.84
CA PRO A 346 8.03 12.57 -5.99
C PRO A 346 7.82 13.94 -5.31
N VAL A 347 6.63 14.52 -5.46
CA VAL A 347 6.30 15.83 -4.88
C VAL A 347 6.10 15.77 -3.36
N LEU A 348 5.42 14.74 -2.87
CA LEU A 348 5.07 14.63 -1.44
C LEU A 348 6.22 14.13 -0.59
N TYR A 349 7.07 13.23 -1.11
CA TYR A 349 8.05 12.50 -0.33
C TYR A 349 9.47 12.56 -0.91
N GLY A 350 9.68 13.29 -2.00
CA GLY A 350 10.97 13.30 -2.69
C GLY A 350 11.39 11.92 -3.24
N SER A 351 10.41 11.05 -3.49
CA SER A 351 10.68 9.68 -3.94
C SER A 351 11.37 9.69 -5.31
N GLY A 352 12.50 8.97 -5.42
CA GLY A 352 13.14 8.69 -6.70
C GLY A 352 12.34 7.67 -7.52
N TYR A 353 12.47 7.76 -8.83
CA TYR A 353 11.97 6.80 -9.81
C TYR A 353 12.93 6.72 -10.99
N GLU A 354 12.84 5.62 -11.72
CA GLU A 354 13.50 5.45 -13.02
C GLU A 354 12.52 5.69 -14.16
N VAL A 355 13.08 5.90 -15.37
CA VAL A 355 12.31 5.93 -16.62
C VAL A 355 13.10 5.28 -17.74
N PHE A 356 12.41 4.61 -18.64
CA PHE A 356 12.97 4.01 -19.84
C PHE A 356 11.94 4.01 -20.97
N LEU A 357 12.42 3.70 -22.18
CA LEU A 357 11.58 3.56 -23.38
C LEU A 357 11.30 2.08 -23.63
N PRO A 358 10.04 1.61 -23.51
CA PRO A 358 9.71 0.19 -23.72
C PRO A 358 10.05 -0.34 -25.11
N ARG A 359 10.12 0.54 -26.12
CA ARG A 359 10.44 0.15 -27.51
C ARG A 359 11.88 -0.31 -27.74
N GLU A 360 12.78 -0.01 -26.78
CA GLU A 360 14.21 -0.30 -26.92
C GLU A 360 14.86 -0.59 -25.56
N ALA A 361 14.50 -1.70 -24.96
CA ALA A 361 14.98 -2.08 -23.62
C ALA A 361 16.50 -2.27 -23.55
N ALA A 362 17.16 -2.65 -24.66
CA ALA A 362 18.59 -2.89 -24.74
C ALA A 362 19.40 -1.65 -25.18
N ALA A 363 18.76 -0.56 -25.59
CA ALA A 363 19.44 0.61 -26.10
C ALA A 363 20.30 1.30 -25.02
N PRO A 364 21.49 1.83 -25.38
CA PRO A 364 22.27 2.67 -24.48
C PRO A 364 21.49 3.92 -24.07
N ARG A 365 21.46 4.23 -22.78
CA ARG A 365 20.80 5.42 -22.24
C ARG A 365 21.84 6.51 -21.98
N THR A 366 22.07 7.38 -22.95
CA THR A 366 23.18 8.36 -22.94
C THR A 366 22.71 9.81 -22.77
N THR A 367 21.44 10.10 -23.05
CA THR A 367 20.89 11.44 -22.99
C THR A 367 20.26 11.73 -21.64
N ALA A 368 20.83 12.72 -20.92
CA ALA A 368 20.31 13.17 -19.63
C ALA A 368 19.04 14.01 -19.81
N ILE A 369 17.99 13.69 -19.06
CA ILE A 369 16.72 14.38 -19.09
C ILE A 369 16.15 14.61 -17.68
N ARG A 370 15.17 15.50 -17.59
CA ARG A 370 14.20 15.54 -16.49
C ARG A 370 12.81 15.24 -17.04
N LEU A 371 12.20 14.17 -16.53
CA LEU A 371 10.82 13.82 -16.87
C LEU A 371 9.86 14.64 -16.02
N VAL A 372 8.97 15.41 -16.65
CA VAL A 372 8.02 16.30 -15.99
C VAL A 372 6.61 16.03 -16.49
N GLY A 373 5.63 16.30 -15.64
CA GLY A 373 4.22 16.15 -16.02
C GLY A 373 3.67 17.33 -16.80
N LYS A 374 2.37 17.27 -17.05
CA LYS A 374 1.62 18.27 -17.82
C LYS A 374 0.97 19.36 -16.98
N HIS A 375 1.07 19.27 -15.64
CA HIS A 375 0.39 20.21 -14.76
C HIS A 375 1.04 21.58 -14.77
N CYS A 376 0.23 22.63 -14.61
CA CYS A 376 0.69 24.00 -14.48
C CYS A 376 1.26 24.26 -13.08
N GLU A 377 2.30 23.50 -12.73
CA GLU A 377 2.94 23.47 -11.42
C GLU A 377 4.44 23.19 -11.55
N THR A 378 5.28 24.06 -10.99
CA THR A 378 6.75 23.92 -11.08
C THR A 378 7.27 22.61 -10.46
N GLY A 379 6.58 22.14 -9.42
CA GLY A 379 6.92 20.89 -8.72
C GLY A 379 6.48 19.62 -9.43
N ASP A 380 5.83 19.70 -10.59
CA ASP A 380 5.35 18.51 -11.32
C ASP A 380 6.48 17.77 -12.03
N VAL A 381 7.33 17.16 -11.21
CA VAL A 381 8.49 16.37 -11.63
C VAL A 381 8.22 14.89 -11.35
N VAL A 382 8.22 14.07 -12.39
CA VAL A 382 8.03 12.61 -12.29
C VAL A 382 9.35 11.91 -11.98
N VAL A 383 10.40 12.25 -12.76
CA VAL A 383 11.78 11.77 -12.52
C VAL A 383 12.74 12.96 -12.63
N ALA A 384 13.43 13.24 -11.52
CA ALA A 384 14.26 14.44 -11.42
C ALA A 384 15.51 14.39 -12.30
N GLU A 385 16.13 13.22 -12.41
CA GLU A 385 17.30 12.95 -13.23
C GLU A 385 17.17 11.56 -13.82
N ALA A 386 17.20 11.45 -15.14
CA ALA A 386 17.11 10.20 -15.86
C ALA A 386 17.98 10.22 -17.11
N TYR A 387 18.28 9.03 -17.60
CA TYR A 387 19.00 8.83 -18.86
C TYR A 387 18.14 7.98 -19.80
N VAL A 388 18.03 8.42 -21.04
CA VAL A 388 17.25 7.79 -22.10
C VAL A 388 18.12 7.62 -23.37
N PRO A 389 17.70 6.80 -24.34
CA PRO A 389 18.31 6.75 -25.67
C PRO A 389 18.34 8.14 -26.34
N ASP A 390 19.34 8.38 -27.18
CA ASP A 390 19.56 9.67 -27.83
C ASP A 390 18.55 9.98 -28.96
N ASP A 391 17.81 8.97 -29.40
CA ASP A 391 16.74 9.07 -30.40
C ASP A 391 15.35 9.32 -29.80
N LEU A 392 15.25 9.63 -28.48
CA LEU A 392 13.99 9.98 -27.84
C LEU A 392 13.24 11.06 -28.65
N ALA A 393 11.98 10.80 -28.96
CA ALA A 393 11.13 11.66 -29.77
C ALA A 393 9.77 11.93 -29.13
N VAL A 394 9.12 13.01 -29.56
CA VAL A 394 7.69 13.28 -29.25
C VAL A 394 6.85 12.15 -29.83
N GLY A 395 5.97 11.60 -29.02
CA GLY A 395 5.15 10.44 -29.36
C GLY A 395 5.66 9.13 -28.78
N ASP A 396 6.91 9.08 -28.32
CA ASP A 396 7.43 7.89 -27.63
C ASP A 396 6.63 7.55 -26.36
N VAL A 397 6.62 6.29 -26.00
CA VAL A 397 6.10 5.81 -24.72
C VAL A 397 7.25 5.80 -23.71
N ALA A 398 7.09 6.51 -22.61
CA ALA A 398 7.96 6.44 -21.44
C ALA A 398 7.31 5.55 -20.38
N CYS A 399 8.11 4.68 -19.74
CA CYS A 399 7.67 3.79 -18.68
C CYS A 399 8.41 4.09 -17.39
N THR A 400 7.66 4.27 -16.31
CA THR A 400 8.19 4.42 -14.95
C THR A 400 7.88 3.16 -14.16
N PRO A 401 8.88 2.41 -13.67
CA PRO A 401 8.69 1.18 -12.90
C PRO A 401 8.30 1.46 -11.44
N VAL A 402 7.89 0.43 -10.71
CA VAL A 402 7.61 0.43 -9.26
C VAL A 402 6.54 1.45 -8.86
N THR A 403 5.60 1.73 -9.73
CA THR A 403 4.51 2.69 -9.47
C THR A 403 3.25 2.06 -8.88
N GLY A 404 3.27 0.75 -8.61
CA GLY A 404 2.10 0.00 -8.15
C GLY A 404 1.56 0.39 -6.78
N ALA A 405 2.37 1.03 -5.91
CA ALA A 405 1.94 1.47 -4.58
C ALA A 405 1.83 2.99 -4.49
N TYR A 406 0.70 3.48 -3.95
CA TYR A 406 0.47 4.91 -3.67
C TYR A 406 0.55 5.85 -4.90
N GLY A 407 0.44 5.29 -6.11
CA GLY A 407 0.22 6.02 -7.36
C GLY A 407 -1.28 6.22 -7.56
N HIS A 408 -1.95 5.23 -8.14
CA HIS A 408 -3.39 5.30 -8.42
C HIS A 408 -4.25 5.58 -7.17
N SER A 409 -3.93 5.00 -6.00
CA SER A 409 -4.70 5.23 -4.76
C SER A 409 -4.65 6.66 -4.26
N MET A 410 -3.61 7.40 -4.58
CA MET A 410 -3.45 8.82 -4.21
C MET A 410 -3.71 9.75 -5.40
N ALA A 411 -4.16 9.21 -6.53
CA ALA A 411 -4.44 10.01 -7.72
C ALA A 411 -5.54 11.04 -7.48
N SER A 412 -5.41 12.17 -8.13
CA SER A 412 -6.34 13.29 -8.03
C SER A 412 -6.74 13.83 -9.39
N ASN A 413 -7.71 14.72 -9.42
CA ASN A 413 -8.09 15.46 -10.62
C ASN A 413 -7.48 16.87 -10.62
N TYR A 414 -6.24 17.03 -10.13
CA TYR A 414 -5.55 18.33 -10.20
C TYR A 414 -5.47 18.83 -11.64
N ASN A 415 -5.70 20.12 -11.86
CA ASN A 415 -5.93 20.75 -13.15
C ASN A 415 -7.05 20.08 -14.00
N LYS A 416 -8.00 19.38 -13.35
CA LYS A 416 -9.07 18.63 -14.02
C LYS A 416 -8.55 17.58 -15.02
N VAL A 417 -7.38 17.00 -14.75
CA VAL A 417 -6.87 15.85 -15.53
C VAL A 417 -7.63 14.61 -15.11
N PRO A 418 -8.20 13.83 -16.06
CA PRO A 418 -8.86 12.56 -15.77
C PRO A 418 -7.87 11.54 -15.15
N ARG A 419 -8.31 10.79 -14.14
CA ARG A 419 -7.51 9.71 -13.57
C ARG A 419 -7.29 8.60 -14.61
N PRO A 420 -6.07 8.02 -14.66
CA PRO A 420 -5.71 6.98 -15.61
C PRO A 420 -6.51 5.68 -15.44
N ALA A 421 -6.55 4.89 -16.49
CA ALA A 421 -7.00 3.50 -16.39
C ALA A 421 -5.98 2.63 -15.66
N VAL A 422 -6.47 1.52 -15.11
CA VAL A 422 -5.64 0.43 -14.57
C VAL A 422 -5.95 -0.85 -15.32
N VAL A 423 -4.91 -1.52 -15.79
CA VAL A 423 -5.01 -2.81 -16.48
C VAL A 423 -4.19 -3.86 -15.74
N PHE A 424 -4.75 -5.05 -15.59
CA PHE A 424 -4.02 -6.26 -15.20
C PHE A 424 -3.66 -7.05 -16.45
N VAL A 425 -2.42 -7.52 -16.50
CA VAL A 425 -1.89 -8.33 -17.62
C VAL A 425 -1.43 -9.70 -17.12
N HIS A 426 -1.74 -10.74 -17.89
CA HIS A 426 -1.40 -12.12 -17.56
C HIS A 426 -1.50 -12.99 -18.80
N ASP A 427 -0.46 -13.78 -19.10
CA ASP A 427 -0.42 -14.77 -20.19
C ASP A 427 -0.87 -14.22 -21.57
N GLY A 428 -0.44 -13.01 -21.91
CA GLY A 428 -0.79 -12.33 -23.17
C GLY A 428 -2.19 -11.69 -23.16
N GLU A 429 -2.95 -11.85 -22.09
CA GLU A 429 -4.25 -11.23 -21.93
C GLU A 429 -4.17 -9.96 -21.10
N ARG A 430 -5.06 -9.01 -21.41
CA ARG A 430 -5.22 -7.75 -20.66
C ARG A 430 -6.64 -7.56 -20.19
N ARG A 431 -6.82 -7.10 -18.96
CA ARG A 431 -8.11 -6.81 -18.36
C ARG A 431 -8.14 -5.45 -17.72
N THR A 432 -8.93 -4.53 -18.23
CA THR A 432 -9.14 -3.23 -17.57
C THR A 432 -9.91 -3.44 -16.27
N VAL A 433 -9.26 -3.15 -15.14
CA VAL A 433 -9.82 -3.32 -13.79
C VAL A 433 -10.35 -2.01 -13.21
N VAL A 434 -9.81 -0.87 -13.67
CA VAL A 434 -10.34 0.48 -13.45
C VAL A 434 -10.34 1.21 -14.78
N ARG A 435 -11.50 1.68 -15.22
CA ARG A 435 -11.59 2.45 -16.46
C ARG A 435 -10.98 3.84 -16.28
N ARG A 436 -10.49 4.42 -17.37
CA ARG A 436 -10.10 5.83 -17.42
C ARG A 436 -11.31 6.71 -17.14
N GLU A 437 -11.13 7.80 -16.39
CA GLU A 437 -12.16 8.83 -16.27
C GLU A 437 -12.34 9.57 -17.60
N THR A 438 -13.58 9.92 -17.91
CA THR A 438 -13.95 10.80 -19.00
C THR A 438 -14.10 12.24 -18.49
N PHE A 439 -14.22 13.21 -19.39
CA PHE A 439 -14.54 14.59 -18.99
C PHE A 439 -15.92 14.68 -18.31
N ASP A 440 -16.87 13.82 -18.66
CA ASP A 440 -18.18 13.75 -18.01
C ASP A 440 -18.06 13.27 -16.54
N ASP A 441 -17.12 12.37 -16.25
CA ASP A 441 -16.85 11.97 -14.86
C ASP A 441 -16.37 13.15 -14.00
N LEU A 442 -15.64 14.12 -14.58
CA LEU A 442 -15.11 15.27 -13.87
C LEU A 442 -16.20 16.26 -13.41
N VAL A 443 -17.36 16.25 -14.06
CA VAL A 443 -18.50 17.12 -13.74
C VAL A 443 -19.66 16.37 -13.11
N ARG A 444 -19.57 15.05 -12.98
CA ARG A 444 -20.68 14.19 -12.49
C ARG A 444 -21.19 14.57 -11.10
N LEU A 445 -20.36 15.14 -10.24
CA LEU A 445 -20.72 15.53 -8.87
C LEU A 445 -21.02 17.03 -8.75
N ASP A 446 -20.87 17.79 -9.83
CA ASP A 446 -21.20 19.22 -9.83
C ASP A 446 -22.75 19.36 -9.86
N ALA A 447 -23.31 20.24 -9.00
CA ALA A 447 -24.74 20.44 -8.83
C ALA A 447 -25.24 21.64 -9.63
#